data_47eb2052393881dab3f3442b83379265
#
_entry.id   47eb2052393881dab3f3442b83379265
#
_cell.length_a   1.000
_cell.length_b   1.000
_cell.length_c   1.000
_cell.angle_alpha   90.00
_cell.angle_beta   90.00
_cell.angle_gamma   90.00
#
_symmetry.space_group_name_H-M   'P 1'
#
loop_
_entity.id
_entity.type
_entity.pdbx_description
1 polymer ?
#
loop_
_entity_poly.entity_id
_entity_poly.type
_entity_poly.pdbx_seq_one_letter_code
_entity_poly.pdbx_strand_id
1 'polypeptide(L)'
;GIKPLYFSRFGGVFRFASEIKAILSDKEIPRKTDHVALNHYLSFMIAPAPLTLFAGIYKLPAAHIMEVDGNGNIQTRRYWDALPSKDTEMQNKTEQEYIDGIRIRLEKAVEKRLMSDVPFGVFLSGGIDSSANVALMSQKMARPFDTFTIGFKDHTHLNELEYANQI
;
A
#
# COMPACT_ATOMS: atom_id res chain seq x y z
N GLY A 1 3.10 1.19 4.12
CA GLY A 1 1.96 2.04 4.41
C GLY A 1 1.09 2.29 3.18
N ILE A 2 -0.08 2.88 3.39
CA ILE A 2 -1.02 3.21 2.29
C ILE A 2 -0.40 4.28 1.38
N LYS A 3 0.28 5.25 1.96
CA LYS A 3 1.02 6.27 1.22
C LYS A 3 2.52 6.00 1.34
N PRO A 4 3.27 6.03 0.24
CA PRO A 4 4.72 5.91 0.28
C PRO A 4 5.35 7.18 0.83
N LEU A 5 6.52 7.02 1.47
CA LEU A 5 7.40 8.12 1.83
C LEU A 5 8.80 7.80 1.33
N TYR A 6 9.32 8.65 0.47
CA TYR A 6 10.68 8.58 -0.03
C TYR A 6 11.52 9.66 0.64
N PHE A 7 12.80 9.37 0.82
CA PHE A 7 13.73 10.32 1.41
C PHE A 7 15.14 10.19 0.81
N SER A 8 15.90 11.26 0.90
CA SER A 8 17.30 11.30 0.52
C SER A 8 18.07 12.21 1.47
N ARG A 9 19.32 11.86 1.75
CA ARG A 9 20.29 12.73 2.43
C ARG A 9 21.47 12.94 1.49
N PHE A 10 21.56 14.14 0.94
CA PHE A 10 22.61 14.51 0.01
C PHE A 10 23.05 15.95 0.24
N GLY A 11 24.37 16.21 0.21
CA GLY A 11 24.92 17.55 0.42
C GLY A 11 24.60 18.13 1.81
N GLY A 12 24.41 17.29 2.83
CA GLY A 12 24.03 17.74 4.18
C GLY A 12 22.54 18.09 4.32
N VAL A 13 21.75 18.04 3.25
CA VAL A 13 20.31 18.34 3.26
C VAL A 13 19.49 17.06 3.28
N PHE A 14 18.51 16.99 4.18
CA PHE A 14 17.50 15.93 4.22
C PHE A 14 16.28 16.34 3.43
N ARG A 15 15.85 15.49 2.49
CA ARG A 15 14.69 15.70 1.62
C ARG A 15 13.74 14.53 1.75
N PHE A 16 12.44 14.80 1.75
CA PHE A 16 11.44 13.75 1.74
C PHE A 16 10.22 14.15 0.93
N ALA A 17 9.54 13.17 0.36
CA ALA A 17 8.33 13.38 -0.44
C ALA A 17 7.54 12.07 -0.59
N SER A 18 6.28 12.17 -0.99
CA SER A 18 5.44 11.02 -1.35
C SER A 18 5.83 10.41 -2.70
N GLU A 19 6.54 11.16 -3.54
CA GLU A 19 6.95 10.72 -4.87
C GLU A 19 8.43 11.07 -5.12
N ILE A 20 9.16 10.16 -5.77
CA ILE A 20 10.58 10.34 -6.09
C ILE A 20 10.80 11.56 -6.99
N LYS A 21 9.88 11.83 -7.93
CA LYS A 21 10.01 12.98 -8.83
C LYS A 21 10.09 14.32 -8.11
N ALA A 22 9.43 14.44 -6.95
CA ALA A 22 9.52 15.65 -6.12
C ALA A 22 10.90 15.82 -5.50
N ILE A 23 11.56 14.74 -5.08
CA ILE A 23 12.96 14.76 -4.62
C ILE A 23 13.90 15.11 -5.79
N LEU A 24 13.66 14.53 -6.97
CA LEU A 24 14.45 14.77 -8.17
C LEU A 24 14.24 16.16 -8.79
N SER A 25 13.27 16.95 -8.32
CA SER A 25 13.15 18.36 -8.76
C SER A 25 14.34 19.19 -8.30
N ASP A 26 15.00 18.79 -7.22
CA ASP A 26 16.29 19.33 -6.83
C ASP A 26 17.39 18.81 -7.76
N LYS A 27 18.03 19.73 -8.48
CA LYS A 27 19.08 19.42 -9.47
C LYS A 27 20.38 18.92 -8.86
N GLU A 28 20.60 19.13 -7.56
CA GLU A 28 21.76 18.61 -6.84
C GLU A 28 21.70 17.10 -6.62
N ILE A 29 20.49 16.53 -6.61
CA ILE A 29 20.30 15.08 -6.40
C ILE A 29 20.77 14.30 -7.64
N PRO A 30 21.74 13.40 -7.50
CA PRO A 30 22.23 12.59 -8.62
C PRO A 30 21.14 11.64 -9.14
N ARG A 31 20.98 11.65 -10.46
CA ARG A 31 20.04 10.72 -11.15
C ARG A 31 20.79 9.47 -11.60
N LYS A 32 21.33 8.73 -10.64
CA LYS A 32 22.06 7.48 -10.88
C LYS A 32 21.19 6.27 -10.55
N THR A 33 21.32 5.25 -11.37
CA THR A 33 20.64 3.96 -11.12
C THR A 33 21.30 3.22 -9.97
N ASP A 34 20.49 2.70 -9.06
CA ASP A 34 20.93 1.72 -8.07
C ASP A 34 20.93 0.32 -8.70
N HIS A 35 22.11 -0.25 -8.92
CA HIS A 35 22.24 -1.54 -9.61
C HIS A 35 21.74 -2.71 -8.78
N VAL A 36 21.78 -2.62 -7.45
CA VAL A 36 21.22 -3.66 -6.57
C VAL A 36 19.70 -3.65 -6.66
N ALA A 37 19.09 -2.46 -6.56
CA ALA A 37 17.66 -2.31 -6.73
C ALA A 37 17.20 -2.72 -8.14
N LEU A 38 17.99 -2.41 -9.17
CA LEU A 38 17.71 -2.84 -10.53
C LEU A 38 17.72 -4.36 -10.66
N ASN A 39 18.70 -5.04 -10.07
CA ASN A 39 18.75 -6.50 -10.06
C ASN A 39 17.53 -7.11 -9.36
N HIS A 40 17.13 -6.56 -8.22
CA HIS A 40 15.88 -6.98 -7.54
C HIS A 40 14.66 -6.75 -8.43
N TYR A 41 14.58 -5.59 -9.08
CA TYR A 41 13.47 -5.29 -9.98
C TYR A 41 13.37 -6.28 -11.14
N LEU A 42 14.48 -6.62 -11.78
CA LEU A 42 14.51 -7.59 -12.88
C LEU A 42 14.17 -9.01 -12.43
N SER A 43 14.48 -9.36 -11.17
CA SER A 43 14.20 -10.70 -10.63
C SER A 43 12.79 -10.84 -10.06
N PHE A 44 12.28 -9.80 -9.40
CA PHE A 44 11.04 -9.84 -8.61
C PHE A 44 9.98 -8.83 -9.07
N MET A 45 10.26 -8.05 -10.11
CA MET A 45 9.44 -6.94 -10.61
C MET A 45 9.17 -5.85 -9.57
N ILE A 46 9.97 -5.81 -8.50
CA ILE A 46 9.88 -4.83 -7.42
C ILE A 46 11.26 -4.53 -6.84
N ALA A 47 11.52 -3.26 -6.50
CA ALA A 47 12.63 -2.87 -5.64
C ALA A 47 12.14 -2.88 -4.18
N PRO A 48 12.62 -3.82 -3.33
CA PRO A 48 12.16 -3.90 -1.94
C PRO A 48 12.66 -2.72 -1.12
N ALA A 49 11.83 -2.24 -0.20
CA ALA A 49 12.25 -1.20 0.73
C ALA A 49 13.46 -1.67 1.56
N PRO A 50 14.42 -0.80 1.88
CA PRO A 50 14.39 0.66 1.64
C PRO A 50 14.85 1.10 0.24
N LEU A 51 15.25 0.18 -0.64
CA LEU A 51 15.83 0.51 -1.93
C LEU A 51 14.80 1.13 -2.89
N THR A 52 15.30 1.99 -3.78
CA THR A 52 14.60 2.46 -4.97
C THR A 52 15.52 2.32 -6.19
N LEU A 53 15.00 2.45 -7.40
CA LEU A 53 15.83 2.43 -8.61
C LEU A 53 16.81 3.62 -8.72
N PHE A 54 16.68 4.63 -7.84
CA PHE A 54 17.56 5.78 -7.79
C PHE A 54 18.54 5.66 -6.62
N ALA A 55 19.82 5.60 -6.91
CA ALA A 55 20.87 5.55 -5.90
C ALA A 55 20.82 6.78 -4.97
N GLY A 56 20.81 6.55 -3.67
CA GLY A 56 20.74 7.61 -2.64
C GLY A 56 19.34 8.14 -2.36
N ILE A 57 18.30 7.59 -3.01
CA ILE A 57 16.90 7.83 -2.67
C ILE A 57 16.32 6.53 -2.10
N TYR A 58 15.78 6.62 -0.90
CA TYR A 58 15.27 5.47 -0.16
C TYR A 58 13.77 5.60 0.08
N LYS A 59 13.13 4.47 0.26
CA LYS A 59 11.73 4.37 0.69
C LYS A 59 11.70 4.02 2.17
N LEU A 60 10.96 4.80 2.97
CA LEU A 60 10.73 4.43 4.36
C LEU A 60 9.94 3.11 4.41
N PRO A 61 10.47 2.06 5.06
CA PRO A 61 9.75 0.80 5.16
C PRO A 61 8.39 0.96 5.83
N ALA A 62 7.42 0.13 5.46
CA ALA A 62 6.11 0.13 6.09
C ALA A 62 6.23 -0.09 7.60
N ALA A 63 5.30 0.48 8.35
CA ALA A 63 5.28 0.41 9.82
C ALA A 63 6.53 0.97 10.54
N HIS A 64 7.26 1.89 9.88
CA HIS A 64 8.39 2.59 10.51
C HIS A 64 8.08 4.07 10.69
N ILE A 65 8.67 4.64 11.74
CA ILE A 65 8.74 6.06 12.01
C ILE A 65 10.19 6.47 11.84
N MET A 66 10.40 7.61 11.22
CA MET A 66 11.70 8.24 11.09
C MET A 66 11.68 9.60 11.79
N GLU A 67 12.64 9.85 12.65
CA GLU A 67 12.84 11.10 13.35
C GLU A 67 14.16 11.72 12.86
N VAL A 68 14.12 12.99 12.51
CA VAL A 68 15.29 13.75 12.05
C VAL A 68 15.43 14.95 12.96
N ASP A 69 16.53 15.05 13.70
CA ASP A 69 16.79 16.17 14.60
C ASP A 69 17.38 17.40 13.86
N GLY A 70 17.50 18.52 14.58
CA GLY A 70 18.06 19.76 14.04
C GLY A 70 19.54 19.67 13.61
N ASN A 71 20.26 18.64 14.03
CA ASN A 71 21.64 18.35 13.65
C ASN A 71 21.72 17.39 12.44
N GLY A 72 20.56 16.93 11.94
CA GLY A 72 20.48 15.99 10.82
C GLY A 72 20.74 14.53 11.21
N ASN A 73 20.70 14.17 12.49
CA ASN A 73 20.75 12.77 12.90
C ASN A 73 19.42 12.11 12.60
N ILE A 74 19.47 10.89 12.05
CA ILE A 74 18.30 10.13 11.65
C ILE A 74 18.16 8.91 12.55
N GLN A 75 17.00 8.77 13.16
CA GLN A 75 16.61 7.57 13.91
C GLN A 75 15.39 6.97 13.24
N THR A 76 15.43 5.65 13.02
CA THR A 76 14.30 4.90 12.42
C THR A 76 13.94 3.76 13.34
N ARG A 77 12.64 3.64 13.67
CA ARG A 77 12.13 2.54 14.49
C ARG A 77 10.87 1.94 13.88
N ARG A 78 10.73 0.63 13.98
CA ARG A 78 9.51 -0.08 13.61
C ARG A 78 8.52 0.00 14.77
N TYR A 79 7.28 0.43 14.49
CA TYR A 79 6.21 0.52 15.49
C TYR A 79 5.20 -0.63 15.37
N TRP A 80 5.18 -1.35 14.25
CA TRP A 80 4.27 -2.46 14.03
C TRP A 80 4.91 -3.51 13.12
N ASP A 81 4.50 -4.77 13.30
CA ASP A 81 4.90 -5.90 12.48
C ASP A 81 3.67 -6.67 12.03
N ALA A 82 3.63 -7.04 10.74
CA ALA A 82 2.57 -7.88 10.18
C ALA A 82 2.77 -9.36 10.53
N LEU A 83 3.98 -9.75 10.88
CA LEU A 83 4.24 -11.15 11.24
C LEU A 83 3.58 -11.45 12.60
N PRO A 84 2.75 -12.49 12.67
CA PRO A 84 2.12 -12.84 13.93
C PRO A 84 3.19 -13.25 14.95
N SER A 85 3.20 -12.59 16.10
CA SER A 85 3.80 -13.18 17.29
C SER A 85 3.08 -14.51 17.56
N LYS A 86 3.76 -15.49 18.12
CA LYS A 86 3.12 -16.73 18.59
C LYS A 86 2.14 -16.36 19.72
N ASP A 87 0.94 -15.96 19.33
CA ASP A 87 -0.13 -15.66 20.25
C ASP A 87 -0.82 -16.97 20.60
N THR A 88 -0.53 -17.48 21.78
CA THR A 88 -1.09 -18.74 22.29
C THR A 88 -2.60 -18.67 22.48
N GLU A 89 -3.17 -17.46 22.68
CA GLU A 89 -4.63 -17.28 22.76
C GLU A 89 -5.31 -17.52 21.41
N MET A 90 -4.61 -17.27 20.31
CA MET A 90 -5.15 -17.53 18.97
C MET A 90 -5.21 -19.02 18.62
N GLN A 91 -4.38 -19.87 19.21
CA GLN A 91 -4.28 -21.30 18.85
C GLN A 91 -5.48 -22.15 19.29
N ASN A 92 -6.31 -21.66 20.21
CA ASN A 92 -7.42 -22.41 20.79
C ASN A 92 -8.81 -21.97 20.32
N LYS A 93 -8.89 -21.11 19.28
CA LYS A 93 -10.16 -20.64 18.75
C LYS A 93 -10.78 -21.63 17.78
N THR A 94 -12.10 -21.70 17.79
CA THR A 94 -12.87 -22.42 16.80
C THR A 94 -12.82 -21.72 15.44
N GLU A 95 -13.09 -22.45 14.36
CA GLU A 95 -13.20 -21.87 13.01
C GLU A 95 -14.17 -20.70 12.97
N GLN A 96 -15.32 -20.83 13.65
CA GLN A 96 -16.33 -19.77 13.70
C GLN A 96 -15.80 -18.49 14.35
N GLU A 97 -15.06 -18.61 15.44
CA GLU A 97 -14.43 -17.45 16.10
C GLU A 97 -13.40 -16.75 15.22
N TYR A 98 -12.67 -17.51 14.36
CA TYR A 98 -11.79 -16.91 13.36
C TYR A 98 -12.59 -16.17 12.28
N ILE A 99 -13.64 -16.79 11.74
CA ILE A 99 -14.51 -16.17 10.72
C ILE A 99 -15.09 -14.86 11.24
N ASP A 100 -15.69 -14.88 12.43
CA ASP A 100 -16.28 -13.69 13.04
C ASP A 100 -15.22 -12.62 13.33
N GLY A 101 -14.06 -13.03 13.81
CA GLY A 101 -12.94 -12.13 14.05
C GLY A 101 -12.40 -11.46 12.78
N ILE A 102 -12.31 -12.19 11.68
CA ILE A 102 -11.90 -11.66 10.38
C ILE A 102 -12.96 -10.68 9.86
N ARG A 103 -14.23 -11.07 9.89
CA ARG A 103 -15.34 -10.24 9.45
C ARG A 103 -15.37 -8.89 10.18
N ILE A 104 -15.31 -8.88 11.49
CA ILE A 104 -15.30 -7.65 12.30
C ILE A 104 -14.12 -6.74 11.93
N ARG A 105 -12.95 -7.31 11.68
CA ARG A 105 -11.75 -6.55 11.32
C ARG A 105 -11.85 -5.98 9.89
N LEU A 106 -12.40 -6.74 8.96
CA LEU A 106 -12.64 -6.27 7.59
C LEU A 106 -13.66 -5.14 7.57
N GLU A 107 -14.79 -5.29 8.27
CA GLU A 107 -15.81 -4.25 8.39
C GLU A 107 -15.21 -2.93 8.94
N LYS A 108 -14.43 -3.01 10.02
CA LYS A 108 -13.74 -1.84 10.58
C LYS A 108 -12.69 -1.25 9.63
N ALA A 109 -11.99 -2.10 8.86
CA ALA A 109 -10.99 -1.66 7.90
C ALA A 109 -11.64 -0.92 6.72
N VAL A 110 -12.78 -1.40 6.24
CA VAL A 110 -13.59 -0.75 5.21
C VAL A 110 -14.12 0.59 5.74
N GLU A 111 -14.78 0.60 6.89
CA GLU A 111 -15.35 1.80 7.51
C GLU A 111 -14.34 2.94 7.65
N LYS A 112 -13.13 2.63 8.12
CA LYS A 112 -12.03 3.62 8.22
C LYS A 112 -11.61 4.23 6.87
N ARG A 113 -11.87 3.54 5.75
CA ARG A 113 -11.52 3.99 4.40
C ARG A 113 -12.64 4.71 3.67
N LEU A 114 -13.85 4.68 4.21
CA LEU A 114 -15.01 5.40 3.67
C LEU A 114 -14.95 6.91 3.96
N MET A 115 -14.07 7.33 4.87
CA MET A 115 -13.87 8.75 5.18
C MET A 115 -13.17 9.43 4.00
N SER A 116 -13.89 10.32 3.31
CA SER A 116 -13.39 11.07 2.16
C SER A 116 -14.10 12.42 2.07
N ASP A 117 -13.35 13.47 1.73
CA ASP A 117 -13.87 14.81 1.50
C ASP A 117 -14.42 15.01 0.06
N VAL A 118 -14.22 13.99 -0.79
CA VAL A 118 -14.64 13.99 -2.20
C VAL A 118 -15.38 12.71 -2.55
N PRO A 119 -16.23 12.71 -3.59
CA PRO A 119 -16.81 11.48 -4.11
C PRO A 119 -15.71 10.47 -4.46
N PHE A 120 -15.95 9.21 -4.15
CA PHE A 120 -15.01 8.14 -4.43
C PHE A 120 -15.73 6.95 -5.04
N GLY A 121 -14.98 6.09 -5.70
CA GLY A 121 -15.44 4.83 -6.21
C GLY A 121 -14.46 3.71 -5.91
N VAL A 122 -14.79 2.49 -6.30
CA VAL A 122 -14.06 1.28 -5.97
C VAL A 122 -13.70 0.51 -7.22
N PHE A 123 -12.47 0.02 -7.29
CA PHE A 123 -12.10 -0.94 -8.31
C PHE A 123 -12.73 -2.31 -7.99
N LEU A 124 -13.45 -2.85 -8.96
CA LEU A 124 -14.12 -4.14 -8.87
C LEU A 124 -13.63 -5.05 -9.99
N SER A 125 -12.99 -6.15 -9.62
CA SER A 125 -12.52 -7.17 -10.57
C SER A 125 -13.43 -8.41 -10.62
N GLY A 126 -14.38 -8.53 -9.69
CA GLY A 126 -15.17 -9.75 -9.53
C GLY A 126 -14.45 -10.88 -8.78
N GLY A 127 -13.18 -10.65 -8.38
CA GLY A 127 -12.45 -11.53 -7.46
C GLY A 127 -12.99 -11.43 -6.03
N ILE A 128 -12.73 -12.45 -5.21
CA ILE A 128 -13.23 -12.55 -3.83
C ILE A 128 -12.93 -11.29 -3.01
N ASP A 129 -11.71 -10.78 -3.07
CA ASP A 129 -11.27 -9.63 -2.25
C ASP A 129 -11.98 -8.34 -2.62
N SER A 130 -12.05 -8.02 -3.92
CA SER A 130 -12.73 -6.82 -4.41
C SER A 130 -14.23 -6.89 -4.16
N SER A 131 -14.84 -8.06 -4.38
CA SER A 131 -16.26 -8.29 -4.16
C SER A 131 -16.64 -8.21 -2.68
N ALA A 132 -15.84 -8.79 -1.79
CA ALA A 132 -16.04 -8.67 -0.35
C ALA A 132 -15.97 -7.21 0.13
N ASN A 133 -15.01 -6.43 -0.39
CA ASN A 133 -14.92 -5.01 -0.08
C ASN A 133 -16.15 -4.24 -0.55
N VAL A 134 -16.63 -4.47 -1.78
CA VAL A 134 -17.83 -3.83 -2.32
C VAL A 134 -19.06 -4.20 -1.51
N ALA A 135 -19.23 -5.49 -1.17
CA ALA A 135 -20.35 -5.96 -0.35
C ALA A 135 -20.35 -5.33 1.05
N LEU A 136 -19.20 -5.21 1.70
CA LEU A 136 -19.09 -4.57 3.01
C LEU A 136 -19.33 -3.05 2.92
N MET A 137 -18.87 -2.41 1.85
CA MET A 137 -19.12 -0.98 1.61
C MET A 137 -20.60 -0.71 1.39
N SER A 138 -21.29 -1.52 0.59
CA SER A 138 -22.73 -1.35 0.31
C SER A 138 -23.59 -1.42 1.57
N GLN A 139 -23.18 -2.23 2.55
CA GLN A 139 -23.86 -2.29 3.86
C GLN A 139 -23.67 -1.05 4.74
N LYS A 140 -22.61 -0.30 4.51
CA LYS A 140 -22.23 0.87 5.33
C LYS A 140 -22.64 2.21 4.69
N MET A 141 -22.90 2.21 3.39
CA MET A 141 -23.24 3.42 2.67
C MET A 141 -24.75 3.55 2.45
N ALA A 142 -25.29 4.75 2.73
CA ALA A 142 -26.68 5.06 2.51
C ALA A 142 -27.01 5.41 1.04
N ARG A 143 -25.98 5.58 0.20
CA ARG A 143 -26.11 5.96 -1.22
C ARG A 143 -25.31 5.00 -2.09
N PRO A 144 -25.74 4.74 -3.34
CA PRO A 144 -24.93 4.05 -4.31
C PRO A 144 -23.57 4.74 -4.52
N PHE A 145 -22.56 3.96 -4.86
CA PHE A 145 -21.23 4.43 -5.21
C PHE A 145 -20.78 3.79 -6.52
N ASP A 146 -19.87 4.47 -7.20
CA ASP A 146 -19.37 4.01 -8.49
C ASP A 146 -18.37 2.87 -8.33
N THR A 147 -18.48 1.86 -9.19
CA THR A 147 -17.47 0.82 -9.34
C THR A 147 -16.76 0.95 -10.68
N PHE A 148 -15.47 0.65 -10.72
CA PHE A 148 -14.65 0.75 -11.91
C PHE A 148 -13.99 -0.59 -12.20
N THR A 149 -14.11 -1.05 -13.44
CA THR A 149 -13.48 -2.29 -13.92
C THR A 149 -12.70 -2.01 -15.19
N ILE A 150 -11.51 -2.59 -15.30
CA ILE A 150 -10.66 -2.46 -16.48
C ILE A 150 -10.93 -3.65 -17.42
N GLY A 151 -11.17 -3.35 -18.68
CA GLY A 151 -11.31 -4.35 -19.74
C GLY A 151 -10.31 -4.13 -20.87
N PHE A 152 -9.91 -5.21 -21.54
CA PHE A 152 -8.98 -5.21 -22.68
C PHE A 152 -9.70 -5.65 -23.95
N LYS A 153 -9.74 -4.80 -24.98
CA LYS A 153 -10.43 -5.08 -26.24
C LYS A 153 -9.83 -6.27 -26.99
N ASP A 154 -8.47 -6.33 -27.01
CA ASP A 154 -7.73 -7.30 -27.82
C ASP A 154 -7.29 -8.54 -27.05
N HIS A 155 -7.53 -8.58 -25.75
CA HIS A 155 -7.15 -9.67 -24.83
C HIS A 155 -8.33 -10.07 -23.95
N THR A 156 -9.38 -10.59 -24.58
CA THR A 156 -10.64 -10.95 -23.88
C THR A 156 -10.46 -11.99 -22.78
N HIS A 157 -9.43 -12.85 -22.87
CA HIS A 157 -9.08 -13.83 -21.85
C HIS A 157 -8.52 -13.21 -20.56
N LEU A 158 -8.12 -11.92 -20.58
CA LEU A 158 -7.70 -11.15 -19.41
C LEU A 158 -8.81 -10.26 -18.85
N ASN A 159 -10.02 -10.31 -19.46
CA ASN A 159 -11.14 -9.50 -18.99
C ASN A 159 -11.80 -10.10 -17.77
N GLU A 160 -12.02 -9.26 -16.78
CA GLU A 160 -12.78 -9.57 -15.58
C GLU A 160 -14.18 -8.92 -15.59
N LEU A 161 -14.58 -8.31 -16.71
CA LEU A 161 -15.83 -7.56 -16.84
C LEU A 161 -17.08 -8.40 -16.51
N GLU A 162 -17.10 -9.65 -16.97
CA GLU A 162 -18.24 -10.55 -16.71
C GLU A 162 -18.38 -10.88 -15.23
N TYR A 163 -17.27 -11.13 -14.55
CA TYR A 163 -17.25 -11.40 -13.11
C TYR A 163 -17.64 -10.16 -12.30
N ALA A 164 -17.13 -9.00 -12.66
CA ALA A 164 -17.48 -7.75 -12.01
C ALA A 164 -18.96 -7.39 -12.17
N ASN A 165 -19.57 -7.73 -13.31
CA ASN A 165 -20.98 -7.44 -13.59
C ASN A 165 -21.96 -8.37 -12.83
N GLN A 166 -21.46 -9.43 -12.19
CA GLN A 166 -22.27 -10.33 -11.38
C GLN A 166 -22.42 -9.86 -9.93
N ILE A 167 -21.59 -8.92 -9.51
CA ILE A 167 -21.57 -8.37 -8.15
C ILE A 167 -22.46 -7.13 -8.04
#